data_51bba5b2a818db7df69171ac44b4d093
#
_entry.id   51bba5b2a818db7df69171ac44b4d093
#
_cell.length_a   1.000
_cell.length_b   1.000
_cell.length_c   1.000
_cell.angle_alpha   90.00
_cell.angle_beta   90.00
_cell.angle_gamma   90.00
#
_symmetry.space_group_name_H-M   'P 1'
#
loop_
_entity.id
_entity.type
_entity.pdbx_description
1 polymer ?
#
loop_
_entity_poly.entity_id
_entity_poly.type
_entity_poly.pdbx_seq_one_letter_code
_entity_poly.pdbx_strand_id
1 'polypeptide(L)'
;MLQSAHAVGGMLMKKWVWQKANWTKFKWDEALVTVKLRLIHKKIGQLVGESKVSPEAEALPLDTLLTNLVASSLIEDEKLNVRSLKSSLARRLGVTEENPAPIQDKNEGLANIMMDAVSNHNAPLTMERLLQWHNWLFQTIERFDYAAQKIKVGEIRDNEAPMQVVGGSLYGTTTKVYFEAPEGGEHLQGLMNEFIEWFNSSREDVMLDPLLRAALAHFWFVTLHPFEDGNGRITRVITDLALAQMDHQSIRLYAMSVAIHENRSSYYEVLEKCQNDTYTINEWLVWFLNTLEKSIDRSLLRLDRTITKAKFWSSYSHIEFNEAQNKVLNRLLNGEENDFPLGINASQYQKVTGVSKATAT
;
A
#
# COMPACT_ATOMS: atom_id res chain seq x y z
N MET A 1 -56.25 -36.22 -12.36
CA MET A 1 -54.97 -35.96 -13.04
C MET A 1 -54.39 -34.69 -12.44
N LEU A 2 -53.50 -34.88 -11.48
CA LEU A 2 -52.79 -33.79 -10.82
C LEU A 2 -51.38 -33.78 -11.43
N GLN A 3 -51.06 -32.73 -12.19
CA GLN A 3 -49.71 -32.48 -12.69
C GLN A 3 -48.93 -31.75 -11.59
N SER A 4 -47.90 -32.42 -11.10
CA SER A 4 -46.89 -31.87 -10.20
C SER A 4 -46.05 -30.86 -10.89
N ALA A 5 -46.12 -29.58 -10.46
CA ALA A 5 -45.18 -28.55 -10.80
C ALA A 5 -43.87 -28.78 -10.05
N HIS A 6 -42.83 -29.17 -10.75
CA HIS A 6 -41.47 -29.18 -10.24
C HIS A 6 -40.99 -27.72 -10.21
N ALA A 7 -40.97 -27.13 -9.02
CA ALA A 7 -40.21 -25.91 -8.77
C ALA A 7 -38.73 -26.28 -8.72
N VAL A 8 -38.03 -26.07 -9.83
CA VAL A 8 -36.58 -26.03 -9.86
C VAL A 8 -36.17 -24.71 -9.23
N GLY A 9 -35.78 -24.77 -7.97
CA GLY A 9 -35.14 -23.65 -7.29
C GLY A 9 -33.81 -23.35 -7.99
N GLY A 10 -33.84 -22.44 -8.95
CA GLY A 10 -32.61 -21.88 -9.56
C GLY A 10 -31.86 -21.12 -8.47
N MET A 11 -30.81 -21.71 -7.95
CA MET A 11 -29.81 -21.02 -7.18
C MET A 11 -29.27 -19.94 -8.13
N LEU A 12 -29.60 -18.67 -7.91
CA LEU A 12 -29.02 -17.55 -8.64
C LEU A 12 -27.52 -17.63 -8.46
N MET A 13 -26.81 -18.12 -9.48
CA MET A 13 -25.35 -18.16 -9.44
C MET A 13 -24.85 -16.72 -9.27
N LYS A 14 -24.06 -16.50 -8.22
CA LYS A 14 -23.46 -15.21 -7.91
C LYS A 14 -22.59 -14.80 -9.11
N LYS A 15 -22.91 -13.66 -9.73
CA LYS A 15 -22.19 -13.20 -10.91
C LYS A 15 -21.15 -12.16 -10.50
N TRP A 16 -19.90 -12.45 -10.79
CA TRP A 16 -18.78 -11.56 -10.48
C TRP A 16 -18.65 -10.46 -11.53
N VAL A 17 -18.07 -9.32 -11.15
CA VAL A 17 -17.93 -8.14 -12.02
C VAL A 17 -17.22 -8.48 -13.33
N TRP A 18 -16.18 -9.29 -13.31
CA TRP A 18 -15.41 -9.68 -14.50
C TRP A 18 -16.19 -10.56 -15.50
N GLN A 19 -17.28 -11.20 -15.09
CA GLN A 19 -18.17 -11.99 -15.95
C GLN A 19 -19.15 -11.12 -16.75
N LYS A 20 -19.15 -9.81 -16.53
CA LYS A 20 -20.01 -8.88 -17.26
C LYS A 20 -19.33 -8.40 -18.54
N ALA A 21 -20.12 -8.25 -19.59
CA ALA A 21 -19.63 -7.62 -20.82
C ALA A 21 -19.15 -6.20 -20.53
N ASN A 22 -17.98 -5.85 -21.02
CA ASN A 22 -17.38 -4.50 -20.87
C ASN A 22 -17.19 -4.07 -19.41
N TRP A 23 -16.93 -4.98 -18.49
CA TRP A 23 -16.73 -4.67 -17.07
C TRP A 23 -15.57 -3.71 -16.82
N THR A 24 -14.60 -3.66 -17.72
CA THR A 24 -13.45 -2.76 -17.69
C THR A 24 -13.80 -1.30 -18.07
N LYS A 25 -15.00 -1.07 -18.64
CA LYS A 25 -15.55 0.28 -18.89
C LYS A 25 -16.21 0.79 -17.61
N PHE A 26 -15.37 1.09 -16.62
CA PHE A 26 -15.83 1.56 -15.32
C PHE A 26 -16.70 2.79 -15.41
N LYS A 27 -17.75 2.82 -14.57
CA LYS A 27 -18.67 3.96 -14.46
C LYS A 27 -18.72 4.45 -13.02
N TRP A 28 -18.70 5.74 -12.85
CA TRP A 28 -18.85 6.40 -11.56
C TRP A 28 -19.62 7.70 -11.69
N ASP A 29 -20.07 8.22 -10.55
CA ASP A 29 -20.70 9.53 -10.45
C ASP A 29 -19.60 10.57 -10.17
N GLU A 30 -19.36 11.45 -11.13
CA GLU A 30 -18.37 12.54 -11.04
C GLU A 30 -18.60 13.45 -9.83
N ALA A 31 -19.85 13.66 -9.41
CA ALA A 31 -20.16 14.52 -8.26
C ALA A 31 -19.58 13.97 -6.95
N LEU A 32 -19.43 12.63 -6.82
CA LEU A 32 -18.88 11.98 -5.63
C LEU A 32 -17.37 12.15 -5.49
N VAL A 33 -16.65 12.34 -6.59
CA VAL A 33 -15.18 12.34 -6.61
C VAL A 33 -14.56 13.71 -6.83
N THR A 34 -15.21 14.61 -7.60
CA THR A 34 -14.63 15.88 -8.05
C THR A 34 -14.13 16.78 -6.92
N VAL A 35 -14.92 16.97 -5.86
CA VAL A 35 -14.53 17.83 -4.73
C VAL A 35 -13.33 17.24 -3.99
N LYS A 36 -13.34 15.91 -3.82
CA LYS A 36 -12.29 15.17 -3.13
C LYS A 36 -10.98 15.18 -3.93
N LEU A 37 -11.03 14.97 -5.23
CA LEU A 37 -9.87 15.06 -6.12
C LEU A 37 -9.18 16.42 -6.01
N ARG A 38 -9.93 17.51 -6.10
CA ARG A 38 -9.38 18.88 -5.93
C ARG A 38 -8.68 19.08 -4.58
N LEU A 39 -9.29 18.56 -3.50
CA LEU A 39 -8.71 18.67 -2.16
C LEU A 39 -7.41 17.87 -2.06
N ILE A 40 -7.39 16.64 -2.57
CA ILE A 40 -6.22 15.76 -2.55
C ILE A 40 -5.08 16.36 -3.37
N HIS A 41 -5.35 16.83 -4.60
CA HIS A 41 -4.33 17.49 -5.43
C HIS A 41 -3.74 18.72 -4.74
N LYS A 42 -4.56 19.54 -4.06
CA LYS A 42 -4.06 20.66 -3.25
C LYS A 42 -3.11 20.20 -2.15
N LYS A 43 -3.49 19.15 -1.41
CA LYS A 43 -2.65 18.60 -0.32
C LYS A 43 -1.35 17.99 -0.85
N ILE A 44 -1.38 17.28 -1.99
CA ILE A 44 -0.18 16.76 -2.66
C ILE A 44 0.74 17.93 -3.05
N GLY A 45 0.20 18.97 -3.68
CA GLY A 45 0.96 20.16 -4.07
C GLY A 45 1.62 20.83 -2.86
N GLN A 46 0.91 20.94 -1.73
CA GLN A 46 1.45 21.43 -0.46
C GLN A 46 2.59 20.56 0.04
N LEU A 47 2.38 19.24 0.14
CA LEU A 47 3.38 18.28 0.63
C LEU A 47 4.67 18.32 -0.20
N VAL A 48 4.53 18.34 -1.53
CA VAL A 48 5.67 18.41 -2.46
C VAL A 48 6.37 19.76 -2.35
N GLY A 49 5.62 20.86 -2.26
CA GLY A 49 6.19 22.20 -2.12
C GLY A 49 6.98 22.37 -0.83
N GLU A 50 6.41 21.97 0.31
CA GLU A 50 7.06 22.07 1.61
C GLU A 50 8.27 21.13 1.73
N SER A 51 8.21 19.92 1.16
CA SER A 51 9.34 18.98 1.18
C SER A 51 10.55 19.48 0.41
N LYS A 52 10.34 20.20 -0.69
CA LYS A 52 11.45 20.73 -1.52
C LYS A 52 12.23 21.87 -0.87
N VAL A 53 11.60 22.63 0.02
CA VAL A 53 12.22 23.79 0.68
C VAL A 53 12.74 23.46 2.08
N SER A 54 12.57 22.23 2.55
CA SER A 54 12.96 21.79 3.88
C SER A 54 14.08 20.76 3.79
N PRO A 55 15.35 21.12 4.08
CA PRO A 55 16.45 20.15 4.10
C PRO A 55 16.19 18.94 5.01
N GLU A 56 15.45 19.16 6.08
CA GLU A 56 15.06 18.13 7.04
C GLU A 56 14.14 17.06 6.44
N ALA A 57 13.54 17.35 5.29
CA ALA A 57 12.69 16.40 4.56
C ALA A 57 13.47 15.31 3.80
N GLU A 58 14.79 15.42 3.68
CA GLU A 58 15.62 14.47 2.91
C GLU A 58 15.50 13.01 3.41
N ALA A 59 15.27 12.80 4.70
CA ALA A 59 15.10 11.46 5.28
C ALA A 59 13.69 10.88 5.10
N LEU A 60 12.68 11.71 4.77
CA LEU A 60 11.28 11.28 4.67
C LEU A 60 11.04 10.19 3.64
N PRO A 61 11.65 10.20 2.45
CA PRO A 61 11.44 9.17 1.44
C PRO A 61 11.83 7.76 1.92
N LEU A 62 12.97 7.61 2.57
CA LEU A 62 13.42 6.31 3.09
C LEU A 62 12.39 5.74 4.10
N ASP A 63 12.00 6.55 5.07
CA ASP A 63 11.05 6.14 6.10
C ASP A 63 9.64 5.89 5.52
N THR A 64 9.23 6.68 4.51
CA THR A 64 7.94 6.49 3.83
C THR A 64 7.91 5.17 3.07
N LEU A 65 8.94 4.87 2.27
CA LEU A 65 9.04 3.62 1.54
C LEU A 65 9.13 2.41 2.48
N LEU A 66 9.91 2.54 3.56
CA LEU A 66 10.02 1.50 4.59
C LEU A 66 8.66 1.19 5.22
N THR A 67 7.96 2.21 5.72
CA THR A 67 6.67 2.02 6.38
C THR A 67 5.60 1.51 5.42
N ASN A 68 5.63 1.94 4.16
CA ASN A 68 4.72 1.46 3.12
C ASN A 68 4.91 -0.04 2.84
N LEU A 69 6.15 -0.51 2.69
CA LEU A 69 6.45 -1.93 2.46
C LEU A 69 6.10 -2.81 3.68
N VAL A 70 6.46 -2.35 4.88
CA VAL A 70 6.12 -3.07 6.12
C VAL A 70 4.60 -3.21 6.25
N ALA A 71 3.85 -2.12 6.06
CA ALA A 71 2.40 -2.15 6.13
C ALA A 71 1.78 -3.03 5.02
N SER A 72 2.32 -2.97 3.79
CA SER A 72 1.89 -3.83 2.70
C SER A 72 2.03 -5.31 3.02
N SER A 73 3.11 -5.72 3.67
CA SER A 73 3.30 -7.11 4.10
C SER A 73 2.40 -7.49 5.28
N LEU A 74 2.17 -6.56 6.22
CA LEU A 74 1.26 -6.78 7.36
C LEU A 74 -0.20 -6.93 6.95
N ILE A 75 -0.63 -6.34 5.83
CA ILE A 75 -1.98 -6.58 5.26
C ILE A 75 -2.17 -8.07 4.93
N GLU A 76 -1.10 -8.75 4.52
CA GLU A 76 -1.08 -10.19 4.20
C GLU A 76 -0.61 -11.05 5.40
N ASP A 77 -0.65 -10.51 6.62
CA ASP A 77 -0.19 -11.16 7.87
C ASP A 77 1.29 -11.58 7.86
N GLU A 78 2.09 -10.98 6.97
CA GLU A 78 3.51 -11.28 6.81
C GLU A 78 4.38 -10.32 7.62
N LYS A 79 5.26 -10.89 8.46
CA LYS A 79 6.21 -10.11 9.27
C LYS A 79 7.56 -10.02 8.58
N LEU A 80 8.11 -8.80 8.51
CA LEU A 80 9.41 -8.51 7.93
C LEU A 80 10.44 -8.17 8.99
N ASN A 81 11.71 -8.39 8.68
CA ASN A 81 12.81 -7.80 9.44
C ASN A 81 12.98 -6.33 9.02
N VAL A 82 12.37 -5.43 9.78
CA VAL A 82 12.33 -3.99 9.49
C VAL A 82 13.74 -3.40 9.36
N ARG A 83 14.69 -3.83 10.22
CA ARG A 83 16.07 -3.31 10.19
C ARG A 83 16.80 -3.70 8.91
N SER A 84 16.70 -4.96 8.48
CA SER A 84 17.29 -5.43 7.21
C SER A 84 16.65 -4.73 6.01
N LEU A 85 15.32 -4.58 5.99
CA LEU A 85 14.61 -3.87 4.92
C LEU A 85 15.02 -2.39 4.84
N LYS A 86 15.18 -1.71 5.99
CA LYS A 86 15.67 -0.33 6.04
C LYS A 86 17.04 -0.20 5.40
N SER A 87 17.98 -1.08 5.78
CA SER A 87 19.34 -1.08 5.21
C SER A 87 19.35 -1.37 3.71
N SER A 88 18.47 -2.25 3.23
CA SER A 88 18.28 -2.49 1.80
C SER A 88 17.83 -1.26 1.04
N LEU A 89 16.83 -0.54 1.55
CA LEU A 89 16.31 0.69 0.95
C LEU A 89 17.34 1.82 1.03
N ALA A 90 17.98 2.03 2.18
CA ALA A 90 18.99 3.07 2.39
C ALA A 90 20.11 2.96 1.35
N ARG A 91 20.63 1.73 1.15
CA ARG A 91 21.69 1.46 0.16
C ARG A 91 21.28 1.85 -1.26
N ARG A 92 20.02 1.58 -1.66
CA ARG A 92 19.49 1.92 -2.99
C ARG A 92 19.22 3.41 -3.16
N LEU A 93 18.89 4.09 -2.08
CA LEU A 93 18.70 5.55 -2.06
C LEU A 93 19.99 6.33 -1.86
N GLY A 94 21.14 5.65 -1.68
CA GLY A 94 22.42 6.32 -1.41
C GLY A 94 22.51 6.92 0.00
N VAL A 95 21.66 6.50 0.93
CA VAL A 95 21.67 6.94 2.33
C VAL A 95 22.67 6.12 3.12
N THR A 96 23.65 6.77 3.77
CA THR A 96 24.63 6.11 4.61
C THR A 96 24.03 5.75 5.98
N GLU A 97 24.18 4.51 6.40
CA GLU A 97 23.84 4.04 7.74
C GLU A 97 25.11 3.74 8.55
N GLU A 98 25.14 4.15 9.81
CA GLU A 98 26.27 3.85 10.72
C GLU A 98 26.43 2.36 10.98
N ASN A 99 25.32 1.62 11.12
CA ASN A 99 25.29 0.20 11.45
C ASN A 99 24.27 -0.54 10.55
N PRO A 100 24.60 -0.80 9.27
CA PRO A 100 23.71 -1.50 8.37
C PRO A 100 23.46 -2.94 8.82
N ALA A 101 22.25 -3.41 8.65
CA ALA A 101 21.88 -4.80 8.93
C ALA A 101 22.39 -5.75 7.82
N PRO A 102 22.60 -7.03 8.13
CA PRO A 102 22.89 -8.04 7.11
C PRO A 102 21.80 -8.12 6.04
N ILE A 103 22.23 -8.47 4.84
CA ILE A 103 21.35 -8.69 3.70
C ILE A 103 20.46 -9.92 3.97
N GLN A 104 19.17 -9.80 3.66
CA GLN A 104 18.21 -10.90 3.64
C GLN A 104 17.51 -10.90 2.29
N ASP A 105 17.56 -11.98 1.55
CA ASP A 105 17.08 -12.09 0.17
C ASP A 105 15.63 -11.62 0.01
N LYS A 106 14.75 -12.01 0.93
CA LYS A 106 13.34 -11.58 0.94
C LYS A 106 13.19 -10.06 1.01
N ASN A 107 13.95 -9.40 1.88
CA ASN A 107 13.91 -7.94 2.03
C ASN A 107 14.54 -7.24 0.83
N GLU A 108 15.57 -7.83 0.23
CA GLU A 108 16.16 -7.35 -1.03
C GLU A 108 15.14 -7.40 -2.17
N GLY A 109 14.38 -8.48 -2.29
CA GLY A 109 13.33 -8.62 -3.30
C GLY A 109 12.26 -7.54 -3.18
N LEU A 110 11.74 -7.30 -1.97
CA LEU A 110 10.76 -6.25 -1.70
C LEU A 110 11.31 -4.85 -1.99
N ALA A 111 12.57 -4.58 -1.59
CA ALA A 111 13.23 -3.32 -1.89
C ALA A 111 13.43 -3.13 -3.40
N ASN A 112 13.78 -4.19 -4.15
CA ASN A 112 13.90 -4.15 -5.61
C ASN A 112 12.57 -3.78 -6.27
N ILE A 113 11.47 -4.44 -5.89
CA ILE A 113 10.14 -4.17 -6.43
C ILE A 113 9.76 -2.70 -6.21
N MET A 114 9.91 -2.21 -4.98
CA MET A 114 9.56 -0.83 -4.64
C MET A 114 10.43 0.17 -5.41
N MET A 115 11.73 -0.05 -5.47
CA MET A 115 12.63 0.85 -6.19
C MET A 115 12.39 0.84 -7.69
N ASP A 116 12.08 -0.32 -8.27
CA ASP A 116 11.70 -0.39 -9.68
C ASP A 116 10.42 0.39 -9.96
N ALA A 117 9.38 0.20 -9.13
CA ALA A 117 8.12 0.91 -9.31
C ALA A 117 8.26 2.43 -9.18
N VAL A 118 9.07 2.91 -8.21
CA VAL A 118 9.16 4.33 -7.89
C VAL A 118 10.24 5.05 -8.71
N SER A 119 11.43 4.44 -8.88
CA SER A 119 12.53 5.05 -9.62
C SER A 119 12.43 4.87 -11.14
N ASN A 120 11.88 3.72 -11.58
CA ASN A 120 11.65 3.41 -13.00
C ASN A 120 10.20 3.67 -13.43
N HIS A 121 9.52 4.63 -12.79
CA HIS A 121 8.11 4.93 -13.05
C HIS A 121 7.82 5.34 -14.51
N ASN A 122 8.82 5.83 -15.25
CA ASN A 122 8.70 6.18 -16.66
C ASN A 122 8.71 4.96 -17.60
N ALA A 123 9.27 3.82 -17.16
CA ALA A 123 9.23 2.61 -17.95
C ALA A 123 7.80 2.05 -18.03
N PRO A 124 7.39 1.48 -19.18
CA PRO A 124 6.08 0.89 -19.34
C PRO A 124 5.91 -0.31 -18.39
N LEU A 125 4.67 -0.58 -18.02
CA LEU A 125 4.31 -1.85 -17.40
C LEU A 125 4.28 -2.92 -18.50
N THR A 126 4.97 -4.03 -18.29
CA THR A 126 4.96 -5.18 -19.20
C THR A 126 4.69 -6.46 -18.42
N MET A 127 4.33 -7.53 -19.12
CA MET A 127 4.17 -8.84 -18.48
C MET A 127 5.49 -9.28 -17.84
N GLU A 128 6.61 -9.13 -18.53
CA GLU A 128 7.94 -9.50 -18.03
C GLU A 128 8.28 -8.73 -16.75
N ARG A 129 7.92 -7.45 -16.65
CA ARG A 129 8.14 -6.63 -15.46
C ARG A 129 7.32 -7.14 -14.27
N LEU A 130 6.06 -7.51 -14.50
CA LEU A 130 5.18 -8.10 -13.47
C LEU A 130 5.71 -9.46 -12.99
N LEU A 131 6.12 -10.33 -13.93
CA LEU A 131 6.70 -11.64 -13.61
C LEU A 131 8.03 -11.48 -12.85
N GLN A 132 8.84 -10.49 -13.20
CA GLN A 132 10.07 -10.17 -12.48
C GLN A 132 9.78 -9.68 -11.04
N TRP A 133 8.75 -8.84 -10.85
CA TRP A 133 8.32 -8.44 -9.50
C TRP A 133 7.86 -9.65 -8.67
N HIS A 134 7.12 -10.56 -9.30
CA HIS A 134 6.70 -11.78 -8.64
C HIS A 134 7.90 -12.69 -8.27
N ASN A 135 8.88 -12.81 -9.16
CA ASN A 135 10.14 -13.51 -8.86
C ASN A 135 10.86 -12.88 -7.65
N TRP A 136 10.99 -11.57 -7.60
CA TRP A 136 11.63 -10.89 -6.47
C TRP A 136 10.85 -11.06 -5.16
N LEU A 137 9.51 -11.13 -5.23
CA LEU A 137 8.67 -11.32 -4.04
C LEU A 137 8.90 -12.68 -3.37
N PHE A 138 9.23 -13.71 -4.13
CA PHE A 138 9.30 -15.10 -3.69
C PHE A 138 10.71 -15.73 -3.78
N GLN A 139 11.77 -14.94 -3.91
CA GLN A 139 13.15 -15.43 -4.08
C GLN A 139 13.63 -16.46 -3.03
N THR A 140 12.99 -16.54 -1.86
CA THR A 140 13.44 -17.39 -0.74
C THR A 140 12.61 -18.63 -0.50
N ILE A 141 11.49 -18.83 -1.20
CA ILE A 141 10.56 -19.95 -0.90
C ILE A 141 11.15 -21.32 -1.28
N GLU A 142 12.07 -21.39 -2.26
CA GLU A 142 12.62 -22.66 -2.73
C GLU A 142 13.49 -23.42 -1.71
N ARG A 143 13.93 -22.80 -0.60
CA ARG A 143 14.96 -23.40 0.26
C ARG A 143 14.48 -24.10 1.52
N PHE A 144 13.29 -23.85 2.05
CA PHE A 144 12.96 -24.29 3.42
C PHE A 144 11.54 -24.79 3.71
N ASP A 145 10.62 -24.89 2.76
CA ASP A 145 9.24 -25.29 3.10
C ASP A 145 8.79 -26.56 2.37
N TYR A 146 9.03 -27.72 3.00
CA TYR A 146 8.52 -29.02 2.55
C TYR A 146 7.01 -29.18 2.72
N ALA A 147 6.33 -28.23 3.33
CA ALA A 147 4.91 -28.29 3.67
C ALA A 147 4.02 -27.25 2.97
N ALA A 148 4.60 -26.22 2.34
CA ALA A 148 3.83 -25.23 1.60
C ALA A 148 3.54 -25.72 0.18
N GLN A 149 2.30 -25.52 -0.30
CA GLN A 149 1.93 -25.70 -1.70
C GLN A 149 2.96 -24.98 -2.57
N LYS A 150 3.54 -25.69 -3.55
CA LYS A 150 4.45 -25.08 -4.53
C LYS A 150 3.67 -24.06 -5.33
N ILE A 151 3.88 -22.78 -5.03
CA ILE A 151 3.36 -21.69 -5.87
C ILE A 151 4.23 -21.58 -7.12
N LYS A 152 3.60 -21.29 -8.25
CA LYS A 152 4.29 -20.96 -9.50
C LYS A 152 4.89 -19.57 -9.39
N VAL A 153 6.21 -19.49 -9.26
CA VAL A 153 6.93 -18.22 -9.11
C VAL A 153 7.33 -17.67 -10.47
N GLY A 154 7.02 -16.41 -10.75
CA GLY A 154 7.34 -15.77 -12.03
C GLY A 154 6.46 -16.21 -13.20
N GLU A 155 5.30 -16.75 -12.91
CA GLU A 155 4.32 -17.19 -13.91
C GLU A 155 2.92 -16.78 -13.49
N ILE A 156 2.03 -16.51 -14.45
CA ILE A 156 0.62 -16.37 -14.15
C ILE A 156 0.00 -17.77 -14.01
N ARG A 157 -1.07 -17.85 -13.21
CA ARG A 157 -1.77 -19.12 -13.00
C ARG A 157 -2.44 -19.60 -14.28
N ASP A 158 -2.49 -20.92 -14.44
CA ASP A 158 -3.02 -21.60 -15.63
C ASP A 158 -4.16 -22.59 -15.29
N ASN A 159 -4.67 -22.56 -14.07
CA ASN A 159 -5.75 -23.45 -13.63
C ASN A 159 -7.05 -23.15 -14.39
N GLU A 160 -7.73 -24.20 -14.84
CA GLU A 160 -9.00 -24.11 -15.59
C GLU A 160 -10.17 -23.63 -14.72
N ALA A 161 -10.11 -23.87 -13.41
CA ALA A 161 -11.14 -23.42 -12.47
C ALA A 161 -10.87 -21.99 -11.99
N PRO A 162 -11.94 -21.18 -11.73
CA PRO A 162 -11.80 -19.88 -11.10
C PRO A 162 -11.06 -19.97 -9.77
N MET A 163 -10.15 -19.04 -9.53
CA MET A 163 -9.45 -18.98 -8.26
C MET A 163 -10.31 -18.32 -7.19
N GLN A 164 -10.54 -19.03 -6.07
CA GLN A 164 -11.34 -18.51 -4.97
C GLN A 164 -10.48 -17.75 -3.96
N VAL A 165 -10.85 -16.50 -3.70
CA VAL A 165 -10.34 -15.73 -2.57
C VAL A 165 -11.21 -16.06 -1.37
N VAL A 166 -10.63 -16.81 -0.43
CA VAL A 166 -11.35 -17.34 0.72
C VAL A 166 -10.84 -16.71 2.01
N GLY A 167 -11.73 -16.60 3.00
CA GLY A 167 -11.38 -16.22 4.36
C GLY A 167 -12.17 -17.05 5.35
N GLY A 168 -11.62 -17.23 6.52
CA GLY A 168 -12.16 -18.04 7.60
C GLY A 168 -11.02 -18.56 8.47
N SER A 169 -11.36 -19.09 9.64
CA SER A 169 -10.35 -19.75 10.48
C SER A 169 -9.87 -21.03 9.79
N LEU A 170 -8.57 -21.25 9.76
CA LEU A 170 -7.95 -22.52 9.31
C LEU A 170 -8.50 -23.75 10.03
N TYR A 171 -9.21 -23.55 11.13
CA TYR A 171 -9.85 -24.61 11.95
C TYR A 171 -11.38 -24.53 11.97
N GLY A 172 -11.99 -23.64 11.15
CA GLY A 172 -13.45 -23.49 11.05
C GLY A 172 -14.06 -24.39 9.98
N THR A 173 -15.27 -24.89 10.24
CA THR A 173 -16.00 -25.80 9.34
C THR A 173 -16.65 -25.12 8.14
N THR A 174 -16.57 -23.79 8.03
CA THR A 174 -17.15 -23.00 6.93
C THR A 174 -16.14 -21.99 6.40
N THR A 175 -15.71 -22.22 5.17
CA THR A 175 -14.91 -21.26 4.40
C THR A 175 -15.84 -20.30 3.67
N LYS A 176 -15.74 -19.00 3.93
CA LYS A 176 -16.46 -17.97 3.16
C LYS A 176 -15.67 -17.63 1.90
N VAL A 177 -16.27 -17.83 0.73
CA VAL A 177 -15.73 -17.33 -0.54
C VAL A 177 -16.12 -15.87 -0.66
N TYR A 178 -15.12 -14.99 -0.65
CA TYR A 178 -15.31 -13.55 -0.82
C TYR A 178 -15.38 -13.15 -2.29
N PHE A 179 -14.57 -13.79 -3.11
CA PHE A 179 -14.46 -13.49 -4.54
C PHE A 179 -13.96 -14.71 -5.31
N GLU A 180 -14.39 -14.84 -6.57
CA GLU A 180 -13.82 -15.77 -7.56
C GLU A 180 -13.21 -14.96 -8.69
N ALA A 181 -11.92 -15.12 -8.89
CA ALA A 181 -11.17 -14.52 -9.99
C ALA A 181 -11.37 -15.30 -11.31
N PRO A 182 -11.11 -14.70 -12.47
CA PRO A 182 -11.19 -15.41 -13.77
C PRO A 182 -10.40 -16.71 -13.78
N GLU A 183 -10.77 -17.63 -14.68
CA GLU A 183 -10.00 -18.84 -14.97
C GLU A 183 -8.59 -18.48 -15.47
N GLY A 184 -7.61 -19.33 -15.21
CA GLY A 184 -6.23 -19.17 -15.67
C GLY A 184 -6.05 -19.47 -17.17
N GLY A 185 -4.80 -19.55 -17.59
CA GLY A 185 -4.44 -19.89 -18.97
C GLY A 185 -4.67 -18.76 -19.98
N GLU A 186 -5.04 -19.09 -21.22
CA GLU A 186 -5.14 -18.13 -22.32
C GLU A 186 -6.15 -17.01 -22.05
N HIS A 187 -7.25 -17.31 -21.37
CA HIS A 187 -8.26 -16.30 -21.02
C HIS A 187 -7.67 -15.22 -20.11
N LEU A 188 -7.02 -15.63 -19.03
CA LEU A 188 -6.36 -14.69 -18.12
C LEU A 188 -5.23 -13.92 -18.78
N GLN A 189 -4.46 -14.58 -19.66
CA GLN A 189 -3.42 -13.92 -20.44
C GLN A 189 -3.99 -12.79 -21.30
N GLY A 190 -5.14 -13.02 -21.95
CA GLY A 190 -5.86 -11.99 -22.73
C GLY A 190 -6.28 -10.81 -21.86
N LEU A 191 -6.92 -11.07 -20.69
CA LEU A 191 -7.34 -10.03 -19.74
C LEU A 191 -6.14 -9.23 -19.19
N MET A 192 -5.02 -9.88 -18.93
CA MET A 192 -3.80 -9.22 -18.48
C MET A 192 -3.19 -8.32 -19.55
N ASN A 193 -3.21 -8.74 -20.81
CA ASN A 193 -2.75 -7.91 -21.92
C ASN A 193 -3.63 -6.66 -22.07
N GLU A 194 -4.96 -6.80 -21.96
CA GLU A 194 -5.90 -5.66 -21.97
C GLU A 194 -5.61 -4.69 -20.81
N PHE A 195 -5.37 -5.20 -19.60
CA PHE A 195 -4.98 -4.39 -18.45
C PHE A 195 -3.68 -3.62 -18.67
N ILE A 196 -2.63 -4.30 -19.17
CA ILE A 196 -1.32 -3.70 -19.41
C ILE A 196 -1.39 -2.61 -20.49
N GLU A 197 -2.13 -2.86 -21.57
CA GLU A 197 -2.35 -1.89 -22.64
C GLU A 197 -3.08 -0.64 -22.10
N TRP A 198 -4.17 -0.84 -21.36
CA TRP A 198 -4.89 0.25 -20.72
C TRP A 198 -4.01 1.01 -19.71
N PHE A 199 -3.25 0.30 -18.87
CA PHE A 199 -2.40 0.93 -17.86
C PHE A 199 -1.36 1.86 -18.50
N ASN A 200 -0.79 1.46 -19.62
CA ASN A 200 0.21 2.27 -20.33
C ASN A 200 -0.44 3.42 -21.11
N SER A 201 -1.51 3.16 -21.85
CA SER A 201 -2.16 4.18 -22.69
C SER A 201 -2.88 5.24 -21.87
N SER A 202 -3.51 4.87 -20.75
CA SER A 202 -4.25 5.79 -19.87
C SER A 202 -3.36 6.78 -19.12
N ARG A 203 -2.04 6.61 -19.17
CA ARG A 203 -1.10 7.57 -18.57
C ARG A 203 -1.17 8.95 -19.23
N GLU A 204 -1.40 8.98 -20.53
CA GLU A 204 -1.46 10.20 -21.34
C GLU A 204 -2.91 10.70 -21.54
N ASP A 205 -3.89 10.03 -20.93
CA ASP A 205 -5.30 10.42 -21.02
C ASP A 205 -5.58 11.63 -20.10
N VAL A 206 -5.64 12.82 -20.70
CA VAL A 206 -5.90 14.08 -20.00
C VAL A 206 -7.30 14.18 -19.39
N MET A 207 -8.23 13.32 -19.81
CA MET A 207 -9.60 13.30 -19.27
C MET A 207 -9.73 12.41 -18.04
N LEU A 208 -8.79 11.50 -17.82
CA LEU A 208 -8.77 10.62 -16.65
C LEU A 208 -7.85 11.19 -15.57
N ASP A 209 -8.44 11.61 -14.45
CA ASP A 209 -7.66 12.07 -13.30
C ASP A 209 -6.66 10.99 -12.86
N PRO A 210 -5.37 11.31 -12.69
CA PRO A 210 -4.33 10.34 -12.32
C PRO A 210 -4.62 9.59 -11.00
N LEU A 211 -5.32 10.19 -10.05
CA LEU A 211 -5.72 9.53 -8.80
C LEU A 211 -6.79 8.48 -9.05
N LEU A 212 -7.76 8.78 -9.94
CA LEU A 212 -8.74 7.80 -10.37
C LEU A 212 -8.09 6.70 -11.18
N ARG A 213 -7.13 7.02 -12.06
CA ARG A 213 -6.35 6.01 -12.78
C ARG A 213 -5.66 5.03 -11.82
N ALA A 214 -5.03 5.52 -10.76
CA ALA A 214 -4.41 4.68 -9.74
C ALA A 214 -5.43 3.78 -9.02
N ALA A 215 -6.62 4.32 -8.70
CA ALA A 215 -7.71 3.56 -8.10
C ALA A 215 -8.26 2.47 -9.02
N LEU A 216 -8.43 2.78 -10.32
CA LEU A 216 -8.89 1.83 -11.33
C LEU A 216 -7.86 0.73 -11.57
N ALA A 217 -6.58 1.06 -11.66
CA ALA A 217 -5.49 0.10 -11.80
C ALA A 217 -5.46 -0.90 -10.63
N HIS A 218 -5.61 -0.39 -9.41
CA HIS A 218 -5.71 -1.22 -8.22
C HIS A 218 -6.88 -2.20 -8.30
N PHE A 219 -8.09 -1.68 -8.55
CA PHE A 219 -9.30 -2.49 -8.61
C PHE A 219 -9.25 -3.53 -9.73
N TRP A 220 -8.77 -3.13 -10.90
CA TRP A 220 -8.70 -4.02 -12.05
C TRP A 220 -7.72 -5.17 -11.80
N PHE A 221 -6.48 -4.86 -11.38
CA PHE A 221 -5.46 -5.89 -11.17
C PHE A 221 -5.83 -6.86 -10.02
N VAL A 222 -6.35 -6.35 -8.90
CA VAL A 222 -6.76 -7.22 -7.78
C VAL A 222 -7.94 -8.12 -8.16
N THR A 223 -8.78 -7.69 -9.12
CA THR A 223 -9.90 -8.48 -9.66
C THR A 223 -9.41 -9.56 -10.63
N LEU A 224 -8.40 -9.30 -11.46
CA LEU A 224 -7.79 -10.33 -12.30
C LEU A 224 -7.10 -11.42 -11.50
N HIS A 225 -6.46 -11.04 -10.41
CA HIS A 225 -5.79 -11.96 -9.49
C HIS A 225 -4.87 -12.97 -10.19
N PRO A 226 -3.87 -12.49 -10.98
CA PRO A 226 -3.18 -13.32 -11.98
C PRO A 226 -2.21 -14.36 -11.40
N PHE A 227 -1.81 -14.25 -10.14
CA PHE A 227 -0.85 -15.14 -9.50
C PHE A 227 -1.52 -16.09 -8.51
N GLU A 228 -0.85 -17.18 -8.16
CA GLU A 228 -1.31 -18.09 -7.11
C GLU A 228 -1.22 -17.46 -5.71
N ASP A 229 -0.23 -16.57 -5.49
CA ASP A 229 -0.06 -15.74 -4.28
C ASP A 229 0.59 -14.40 -4.65
N GLY A 230 0.65 -13.45 -3.71
CA GLY A 230 1.32 -12.15 -3.90
C GLY A 230 0.50 -11.09 -4.64
N ASN A 231 -0.71 -11.41 -5.08
CA ASN A 231 -1.55 -10.48 -5.84
C ASN A 231 -1.79 -9.16 -5.10
N GLY A 232 -2.10 -9.21 -3.81
CA GLY A 232 -2.33 -8.01 -2.99
C GLY A 232 -1.09 -7.11 -2.93
N ARG A 233 0.10 -7.69 -2.71
CA ARG A 233 1.37 -6.93 -2.64
C ARG A 233 1.69 -6.29 -3.99
N ILE A 234 1.57 -7.02 -5.09
CA ILE A 234 1.81 -6.50 -6.45
C ILE A 234 0.77 -5.45 -6.83
N THR A 235 -0.51 -5.62 -6.48
CA THR A 235 -1.55 -4.61 -6.67
C THR A 235 -1.17 -3.28 -6.04
N ARG A 236 -0.68 -3.30 -4.79
CA ARG A 236 -0.24 -2.08 -4.10
C ARG A 236 1.00 -1.46 -4.75
N VAL A 237 1.92 -2.26 -5.28
CA VAL A 237 3.06 -1.76 -6.05
C VAL A 237 2.60 -1.11 -7.37
N ILE A 238 1.64 -1.70 -8.09
CA ILE A 238 1.04 -1.09 -9.29
C ILE A 238 0.40 0.25 -8.96
N THR A 239 -0.28 0.34 -7.81
CA THR A 239 -0.85 1.59 -7.32
C THR A 239 0.25 2.63 -7.04
N ASP A 240 1.34 2.20 -6.40
CA ASP A 240 2.50 3.04 -6.14
C ASP A 240 3.16 3.53 -7.42
N LEU A 241 3.29 2.66 -8.43
CA LEU A 241 3.77 3.04 -9.77
C LEU A 241 2.84 4.08 -10.43
N ALA A 242 1.52 3.86 -10.42
CA ALA A 242 0.56 4.79 -11.01
C ALA A 242 0.62 6.18 -10.35
N LEU A 243 0.73 6.22 -9.02
CA LEU A 243 0.86 7.46 -8.26
C LEU A 243 2.23 8.15 -8.49
N ALA A 244 3.32 7.38 -8.62
CA ALA A 244 4.64 7.93 -8.94
C ALA A 244 4.67 8.55 -10.36
N GLN A 245 3.94 7.97 -11.30
CA GLN A 245 3.79 8.50 -12.66
C GLN A 245 3.06 9.85 -12.67
N MET A 246 2.07 10.06 -11.79
CA MET A 246 1.35 11.32 -11.64
C MET A 246 2.25 12.44 -11.11
N ASP A 247 2.99 12.16 -10.06
CA ASP A 247 3.80 13.15 -9.35
C ASP A 247 5.06 13.57 -10.14
N HIS A 248 5.38 12.86 -11.23
CA HIS A 248 6.65 12.99 -11.96
C HIS A 248 7.88 12.96 -11.04
N GLN A 249 7.77 12.22 -9.93
CA GLN A 249 8.81 12.07 -8.91
C GLN A 249 9.21 10.60 -8.77
N SER A 250 10.52 10.38 -8.63
CA SER A 250 11.07 9.06 -8.40
C SER A 250 10.83 8.54 -6.98
N ILE A 251 10.55 9.44 -6.03
CA ILE A 251 10.40 9.08 -4.60
C ILE A 251 9.08 9.65 -4.08
N ARG A 252 8.28 8.80 -3.47
CA ARG A 252 7.00 9.17 -2.87
C ARG A 252 7.17 9.71 -1.46
N LEU A 253 6.27 10.59 -1.08
CA LEU A 253 6.24 11.24 0.23
C LEU A 253 5.10 10.75 1.13
N TYR A 254 4.22 9.85 0.66
CA TYR A 254 3.10 9.31 1.42
C TYR A 254 2.96 7.80 1.24
N ALA A 255 2.57 7.10 2.31
CA ALA A 255 2.53 5.64 2.41
C ALA A 255 1.07 5.16 2.45
N MET A 256 0.48 4.84 1.29
CA MET A 256 -0.92 4.44 1.21
C MET A 256 -1.18 3.10 1.91
N SER A 257 -0.23 2.14 1.87
CA SER A 257 -0.40 0.84 2.51
C SER A 257 -0.57 0.93 4.02
N VAL A 258 -0.03 1.98 4.67
CA VAL A 258 -0.26 2.23 6.11
C VAL A 258 -1.73 2.52 6.38
N ALA A 259 -2.34 3.41 5.59
CA ALA A 259 -3.75 3.74 5.74
C ALA A 259 -4.68 2.57 5.35
N ILE A 260 -4.29 1.73 4.39
CA ILE A 260 -5.00 0.49 4.05
C ILE A 260 -4.94 -0.49 5.22
N HIS A 261 -3.75 -0.73 5.79
CA HIS A 261 -3.56 -1.67 6.91
C HIS A 261 -4.42 -1.31 8.12
N GLU A 262 -4.51 -0.05 8.48
CA GLU A 262 -5.35 0.42 9.59
C GLU A 262 -6.84 0.25 9.35
N ASN A 263 -7.25 0.23 8.09
CA ASN A 263 -8.64 0.05 7.68
C ASN A 263 -8.83 -1.27 6.90
N ARG A 264 -8.04 -2.31 7.24
CA ARG A 264 -7.98 -3.59 6.53
C ARG A 264 -9.36 -4.23 6.32
N SER A 265 -10.21 -4.25 7.33
CA SER A 265 -11.56 -4.84 7.22
C SER A 265 -12.38 -4.12 6.15
N SER A 266 -12.44 -2.77 6.20
CA SER A 266 -13.21 -1.99 5.22
C SER A 266 -12.61 -2.08 3.81
N TYR A 267 -11.30 -2.31 3.67
CA TYR A 267 -10.66 -2.58 2.39
C TYR A 267 -11.22 -3.84 1.73
N TYR A 268 -11.25 -4.95 2.46
CA TYR A 268 -11.79 -6.20 1.91
C TYR A 268 -13.31 -6.13 1.70
N GLU A 269 -14.04 -5.46 2.58
CA GLU A 269 -15.50 -5.29 2.46
C GLU A 269 -15.87 -4.50 1.20
N VAL A 270 -15.17 -3.40 0.91
CA VAL A 270 -15.46 -2.58 -0.29
C VAL A 270 -15.05 -3.31 -1.57
N LEU A 271 -13.95 -4.05 -1.55
CA LEU A 271 -13.56 -4.89 -2.68
C LEU A 271 -14.60 -5.99 -2.94
N GLU A 272 -14.97 -6.76 -1.91
CA GLU A 272 -16.00 -7.81 -2.02
C GLU A 272 -17.30 -7.23 -2.61
N LYS A 273 -17.72 -6.06 -2.12
CA LYS A 273 -18.94 -5.40 -2.59
C LYS A 273 -18.87 -4.99 -4.05
N CYS A 274 -17.75 -4.34 -4.47
CA CYS A 274 -17.60 -3.86 -5.83
C CYS A 274 -17.24 -4.96 -6.84
N GLN A 275 -16.69 -6.08 -6.39
CA GLN A 275 -16.41 -7.26 -7.22
C GLN A 275 -17.65 -8.13 -7.42
N ASN A 276 -18.67 -7.98 -6.60
CA ASN A 276 -19.99 -8.56 -6.82
C ASN A 276 -20.76 -7.76 -7.89
N ASP A 277 -21.99 -8.17 -8.17
CA ASP A 277 -22.83 -7.66 -9.24
C ASP A 277 -23.19 -6.17 -9.11
N THR A 278 -22.23 -5.27 -9.29
CA THR A 278 -22.44 -3.82 -9.34
C THR A 278 -22.14 -3.27 -10.74
N TYR A 279 -22.85 -2.21 -11.13
CA TYR A 279 -22.61 -1.50 -12.39
C TYR A 279 -21.68 -0.28 -12.20
N THR A 280 -21.42 0.11 -10.96
CA THR A 280 -20.61 1.28 -10.63
C THR A 280 -19.56 0.92 -9.58
N ILE A 281 -18.44 1.62 -9.63
CA ILE A 281 -17.36 1.48 -8.65
C ILE A 281 -17.27 2.67 -7.71
N ASN A 282 -18.39 3.40 -7.53
CA ASN A 282 -18.44 4.60 -6.69
C ASN A 282 -17.87 4.38 -5.29
N GLU A 283 -18.28 3.30 -4.63
CA GLU A 283 -17.86 3.02 -3.25
C GLU A 283 -16.37 2.74 -3.16
N TRP A 284 -15.83 2.00 -4.14
CA TRP A 284 -14.40 1.78 -4.25
C TRP A 284 -13.63 3.09 -4.42
N LEU A 285 -14.03 3.95 -5.37
CA LEU A 285 -13.36 5.22 -5.63
C LEU A 285 -13.40 6.14 -4.41
N VAL A 286 -14.55 6.26 -3.75
CA VAL A 286 -14.69 7.06 -2.52
C VAL A 286 -13.80 6.51 -1.41
N TRP A 287 -13.80 5.20 -1.21
CA TRP A 287 -12.95 4.55 -0.20
C TRP A 287 -11.46 4.78 -0.50
N PHE A 288 -11.04 4.57 -1.76
CA PHE A 288 -9.66 4.76 -2.20
C PHE A 288 -9.18 6.19 -1.98
N LEU A 289 -9.97 7.17 -2.43
CA LEU A 289 -9.63 8.59 -2.27
C LEU A 289 -9.61 9.01 -0.80
N ASN A 290 -10.51 8.52 0.05
CA ASN A 290 -10.46 8.76 1.49
C ASN A 290 -9.19 8.18 2.14
N THR A 291 -8.79 6.98 1.72
CA THR A 291 -7.58 6.31 2.23
C THR A 291 -6.32 7.04 1.79
N LEU A 292 -6.27 7.48 0.53
CA LEU A 292 -5.18 8.28 -0.02
C LEU A 292 -5.07 9.63 0.71
N GLU A 293 -6.19 10.33 0.92
CA GLU A 293 -6.24 11.59 1.66
C GLU A 293 -5.66 11.43 3.06
N LYS A 294 -6.06 10.40 3.81
CA LYS A 294 -5.53 10.10 5.15
C LYS A 294 -4.01 9.88 5.13
N SER A 295 -3.49 9.20 4.10
CA SER A 295 -2.05 8.96 3.98
C SER A 295 -1.26 10.25 3.74
N ILE A 296 -1.82 11.18 2.96
CA ILE A 296 -1.23 12.49 2.67
C ILE A 296 -1.28 13.39 3.92
N ASP A 297 -2.42 13.41 4.63
CA ASP A 297 -2.56 14.19 5.88
C ASP A 297 -1.53 13.77 6.94
N ARG A 298 -1.26 12.47 7.06
CA ARG A 298 -0.18 11.97 7.92
C ARG A 298 1.19 12.49 7.52
N SER A 299 1.45 12.49 6.23
CA SER A 299 2.74 12.93 5.72
C SER A 299 2.94 14.44 5.91
N LEU A 300 1.89 15.24 5.71
CA LEU A 300 1.90 16.66 6.03
C LEU A 300 2.16 16.91 7.51
N LEU A 301 1.48 16.19 8.39
CA LEU A 301 1.68 16.29 9.83
C LEU A 301 3.10 15.89 10.25
N ARG A 302 3.64 14.83 9.63
CA ARG A 302 5.01 14.37 9.89
C ARG A 302 6.04 15.39 9.42
N LEU A 303 5.85 15.96 8.25
CA LEU A 303 6.73 17.00 7.71
C LEU A 303 6.71 18.25 8.59
N ASP A 304 5.52 18.73 9.00
CA ASP A 304 5.38 19.88 9.92
C ASP A 304 6.11 19.64 11.25
N ARG A 305 5.98 18.44 11.83
CA ARG A 305 6.72 18.06 13.06
C ARG A 305 8.24 18.07 12.83
N THR A 306 8.70 17.55 11.70
CA THR A 306 10.13 17.54 11.35
C THR A 306 10.67 18.97 11.25
N ILE A 307 9.96 19.84 10.54
CA ILE A 307 10.31 21.27 10.40
C ILE A 307 10.27 21.98 11.78
N THR A 308 9.25 21.73 12.57
CA THR A 308 9.11 22.33 13.91
C THR A 308 10.25 21.89 14.81
N LYS A 309 10.64 20.61 14.79
CA LYS A 309 11.78 20.09 15.53
C LYS A 309 13.09 20.76 15.11
N ALA A 310 13.33 20.91 13.84
CA ALA A 310 14.53 21.56 13.32
C ALA A 310 14.59 23.05 13.71
N LYS A 311 13.47 23.77 13.57
CA LYS A 311 13.36 25.17 14.03
C LYS A 311 13.62 25.30 15.52
N PHE A 312 13.09 24.40 16.34
CA PHE A 312 13.36 24.38 17.78
C PHE A 312 14.86 24.26 18.07
N TRP A 313 15.50 23.22 17.51
CA TRP A 313 16.95 23.03 17.76
C TRP A 313 17.81 24.16 17.21
N SER A 314 17.46 24.74 16.08
CA SER A 314 18.14 25.91 15.56
C SER A 314 18.00 27.13 16.49
N SER A 315 16.78 27.41 16.95
CA SER A 315 16.50 28.56 17.82
C SER A 315 17.17 28.45 19.18
N TYR A 316 17.32 27.25 19.70
CA TYR A 316 17.89 26.96 21.02
C TYR A 316 19.30 26.35 20.96
N SER A 317 19.99 26.48 19.83
CA SER A 317 21.35 25.95 19.63
C SER A 317 22.39 26.51 20.61
N HIS A 318 22.11 27.68 21.21
CA HIS A 318 22.95 28.36 22.21
C HIS A 318 22.72 27.83 23.65
N ILE A 319 21.76 26.93 23.86
CA ILE A 319 21.45 26.36 25.18
C ILE A 319 22.04 24.95 25.27
N GLU A 320 22.84 24.69 26.27
CA GLU A 320 23.33 23.35 26.57
C GLU A 320 22.28 22.58 27.37
N PHE A 321 21.65 21.62 26.71
CA PHE A 321 20.74 20.65 27.35
C PHE A 321 21.51 19.40 27.78
N ASN A 322 21.24 18.92 29.00
CA ASN A 322 21.77 17.63 29.42
C ASN A 322 21.11 16.46 28.68
N GLU A 323 21.70 15.26 28.83
CA GLU A 323 21.22 14.05 28.11
C GLU A 323 19.74 13.73 28.37
N ALA A 324 19.29 13.87 29.61
CA ALA A 324 17.89 13.62 29.99
C ALA A 324 16.93 14.64 29.34
N GLN A 325 17.31 15.92 29.34
CA GLN A 325 16.56 16.99 28.67
C GLN A 325 16.49 16.75 27.17
N ASN A 326 17.62 16.41 26.52
CA ASN A 326 17.67 16.08 25.10
C ASN A 326 16.74 14.90 24.76
N LYS A 327 16.74 13.83 25.55
CA LYS A 327 15.84 12.68 25.36
C LYS A 327 14.38 13.09 25.43
N VAL A 328 14.00 13.89 26.42
CA VAL A 328 12.60 14.32 26.59
C VAL A 328 12.18 15.29 25.50
N LEU A 329 13.01 16.28 25.19
CA LEU A 329 12.72 17.26 24.13
C LEU A 329 12.58 16.57 22.77
N ASN A 330 13.49 15.65 22.43
CA ASN A 330 13.35 14.87 21.21
C ASN A 330 12.06 14.03 21.18
N ARG A 331 11.67 13.43 22.31
CA ARG A 331 10.42 12.65 22.41
C ARG A 331 9.19 13.54 22.22
N LEU A 332 9.14 14.71 22.85
CA LEU A 332 8.06 15.68 22.70
C LEU A 332 7.96 16.22 21.26
N LEU A 333 9.10 16.55 20.67
CA LEU A 333 9.17 17.11 19.32
C LEU A 333 8.88 16.06 18.22
N ASN A 334 9.14 14.78 18.46
CA ASN A 334 8.77 13.72 17.53
C ASN A 334 7.24 13.51 17.48
N GLY A 335 6.51 13.80 18.58
CA GLY A 335 5.06 13.84 18.60
C GLY A 335 4.41 12.54 18.16
N GLU A 336 4.84 11.37 18.71
CA GLU A 336 4.15 10.10 18.46
C GLU A 336 2.68 10.21 18.89
N GLU A 337 1.78 9.56 18.15
CA GLU A 337 0.36 9.51 18.53
C GLU A 337 0.23 9.01 19.98
N ASN A 338 -0.46 9.79 20.82
CA ASN A 338 -0.63 9.57 22.26
C ASN A 338 0.56 9.92 23.18
N ASP A 339 1.67 10.50 22.67
CA ASP A 339 2.74 10.98 23.53
C ASP A 339 2.40 12.35 24.14
N PHE A 340 2.12 12.34 25.41
CA PHE A 340 2.05 13.54 26.27
C PHE A 340 1.14 14.70 25.76
N PRO A 341 -0.12 14.48 25.38
CA PRO A 341 -0.98 15.53 24.80
C PRO A 341 -1.20 16.72 25.74
N LEU A 342 -0.99 16.54 27.04
CA LEU A 342 -1.10 17.58 28.09
C LEU A 342 0.27 17.97 28.65
N GLY A 343 1.38 17.63 27.96
CA GLY A 343 2.72 17.80 28.48
C GLY A 343 3.22 16.59 29.27
N ILE A 344 4.47 16.65 29.74
CA ILE A 344 5.11 15.56 30.49
C ILE A 344 5.09 15.82 32.00
N ASN A 345 4.66 14.83 32.75
CA ASN A 345 4.76 14.86 34.24
C ASN A 345 6.03 14.17 34.75
N ALA A 346 6.35 14.30 36.02
CA ALA A 346 7.56 13.75 36.65
C ALA A 346 7.70 12.22 36.45
N SER A 347 6.61 11.46 36.52
CA SER A 347 6.62 10.01 36.32
C SER A 347 6.95 9.63 34.86
N GLN A 348 6.37 10.35 33.89
CA GLN A 348 6.65 10.19 32.48
C GLN A 348 8.08 10.61 32.15
N TYR A 349 8.56 11.72 32.73
CA TYR A 349 9.94 12.17 32.59
C TYR A 349 10.92 11.08 33.07
N GLN A 350 10.69 10.50 34.27
CA GLN A 350 11.51 9.38 34.75
C GLN A 350 11.50 8.19 33.79
N LYS A 351 10.33 7.81 33.26
CA LYS A 351 10.20 6.68 32.35
C LYS A 351 10.97 6.90 31.04
N VAL A 352 10.99 8.12 30.52
CA VAL A 352 11.71 8.47 29.28
C VAL A 352 13.22 8.54 29.52
N THR A 353 13.64 9.09 30.65
CA THR A 353 15.06 9.43 30.90
C THR A 353 15.81 8.39 31.73
N GLY A 354 15.10 7.60 32.53
CA GLY A 354 15.70 6.66 33.48
C GLY A 354 16.29 7.32 34.73
N VAL A 355 16.07 8.64 34.95
CA VAL A 355 16.58 9.35 36.16
C VAL A 355 15.79 9.02 37.40
N SER A 356 16.38 9.31 38.57
CA SER A 356 15.73 9.11 39.87
C SER A 356 14.52 10.05 40.07
N LYS A 357 13.60 9.67 40.96
CA LYS A 357 12.45 10.52 41.31
C LYS A 357 12.88 11.90 41.82
N ALA A 358 13.93 11.97 42.61
CA ALA A 358 14.48 13.23 43.14
C ALA A 358 15.03 14.15 42.04
N THR A 359 15.53 13.58 40.93
CA THR A 359 16.04 14.35 39.80
C THR A 359 14.94 14.80 38.84
N ALA A 360 13.80 14.11 38.85
CA ALA A 360 12.66 14.38 37.97
C ALA A 360 11.65 15.37 38.56
N THR A 361 11.82 15.77 39.81
CA THR A 361 10.96 16.72 40.53
C THR A 361 11.64 18.09 40.60
#